data_941139de74fa038498c3b8c5d8b72bd4
#
_entry.id   941139de74fa038498c3b8c5d8b72bd4
#
_cell.length_a   1.000
_cell.length_b   1.000
_cell.length_c   1.000
_cell.angle_alpha   90.00
_cell.angle_beta   90.00
_cell.angle_gamma   90.00
#
_symmetry.space_group_name_H-M   'P 1'
#
loop_
_entity.id
_entity.type
_entity.pdbx_description
1 polymer ?
#
loop_
_entity_poly.entity_id
_entity_poly.type
_entity_poly.pdbx_seq_one_letter_code
_entity_poly.pdbx_strand_id
1 'polypeptide(L)'
;MKKKKSLWNIFLIPILIIVFVQGAVPFLTLIFSGIRSNMENAVIGLDSHTVENRKVVLENDMIEQWSSVYKESDSLSSALTKVLSNHQMDMQGFMGSGKVQEEYLETVFYDMVEVLQYNSTSGIFLVLGNDGDTDSEGEYKGFWVRDSDPQTKTASRTDLLMERGSKVLSQNMSISLDTSWHTDFHFQGNGKRDADDFFYQPYITAENYVDSRTSMKNLGYWSKPFILEDF
;
A
#
# COMPACT_ATOMS: atom_id res chain seq x y z
N MET A 1 67.58 60.74 5.42
CA MET A 1 67.77 59.29 5.79
C MET A 1 66.99 58.37 4.79
N LYS A 2 67.67 57.65 3.87
CA LYS A 2 67.03 56.69 3.02
C LYS A 2 66.81 55.41 3.83
N LYS A 3 65.55 55.01 4.11
CA LYS A 3 65.23 53.75 4.76
C LYS A 3 65.72 52.61 3.88
N LYS A 4 66.69 51.84 4.34
CA LYS A 4 67.14 50.58 3.74
C LYS A 4 65.92 49.66 3.67
N LYS A 5 65.36 49.45 2.46
CA LYS A 5 64.34 48.41 2.28
C LYS A 5 65.02 47.05 2.54
N SER A 6 64.53 46.28 3.48
CA SER A 6 65.03 44.94 3.78
C SER A 6 64.93 44.10 2.54
N LEU A 7 66.03 43.46 2.15
CA LEU A 7 66.06 42.50 1.00
C LEU A 7 64.97 41.44 1.15
N TRP A 8 64.62 41.05 2.36
CA TRP A 8 63.55 40.16 2.71
C TRP A 8 62.19 40.62 2.14
N ASN A 9 61.83 41.88 2.26
CA ASN A 9 60.58 42.41 1.74
C ASN A 9 60.53 42.47 0.23
N ILE A 10 61.69 42.59 -0.43
CA ILE A 10 61.79 42.64 -1.89
C ILE A 10 61.49 41.27 -2.52
N PHE A 11 61.84 40.20 -1.87
CA PHE A 11 61.62 38.83 -2.37
C PHE A 11 60.32 38.24 -1.82
N LEU A 12 59.96 38.48 -0.57
CA LEU A 12 58.79 37.89 0.07
C LEU A 12 57.49 38.37 -0.58
N ILE A 13 57.39 39.65 -0.90
CA ILE A 13 56.17 40.21 -1.51
C ILE A 13 55.87 39.62 -2.86
N PRO A 14 56.79 39.55 -3.83
CA PRO A 14 56.54 38.88 -5.11
C PRO A 14 56.21 37.41 -4.98
N ILE A 15 56.88 36.67 -4.10
CA ILE A 15 56.58 35.25 -3.85
C ILE A 15 55.17 35.11 -3.30
N LEU A 16 54.76 35.91 -2.37
CA LEU A 16 53.41 35.87 -1.75
C LEU A 16 52.31 36.19 -2.79
N ILE A 17 52.58 37.16 -3.71
CA ILE A 17 51.68 37.48 -4.81
C ILE A 17 51.58 36.30 -5.77
N ILE A 18 52.67 35.65 -6.13
CA ILE A 18 52.67 34.46 -7.04
C ILE A 18 51.87 33.32 -6.41
N VAL A 19 52.09 33.00 -5.16
CA VAL A 19 51.36 31.94 -4.46
C VAL A 19 49.87 32.26 -4.39
N PHE A 20 49.52 33.53 -4.10
CA PHE A 20 48.14 33.98 -4.07
C PHE A 20 47.47 33.88 -5.43
N VAL A 21 48.12 34.29 -6.50
CA VAL A 21 47.61 34.22 -7.88
C VAL A 21 47.45 32.75 -8.32
N GLN A 22 48.44 31.91 -8.02
CA GLN A 22 48.36 30.47 -8.34
C GLN A 22 47.24 29.73 -7.58
N GLY A 23 46.90 30.18 -6.39
CA GLY A 23 45.77 29.61 -5.63
C GLY A 23 44.41 30.22 -6.01
N ALA A 24 44.36 31.54 -6.13
CA ALA A 24 43.11 32.28 -6.40
C ALA A 24 42.57 32.08 -7.82
N VAL A 25 43.43 32.00 -8.81
CA VAL A 25 42.99 31.87 -10.22
C VAL A 25 42.27 30.51 -10.47
N PRO A 26 42.79 29.35 -10.07
CA PRO A 26 42.08 28.10 -10.22
C PRO A 26 40.77 28.06 -9.42
N PHE A 27 40.76 28.63 -8.24
CA PHE A 27 39.55 28.69 -7.43
C PHE A 27 38.45 29.55 -8.06
N LEU A 28 38.82 30.70 -8.60
CA LEU A 28 37.88 31.56 -9.32
C LEU A 28 37.40 30.90 -10.62
N THR A 29 38.26 30.22 -11.34
CA THR A 29 37.84 29.49 -12.54
C THR A 29 36.86 28.36 -12.22
N LEU A 30 37.03 27.66 -11.12
CA LEU A 30 36.07 26.66 -10.65
C LEU A 30 34.69 27.26 -10.33
N ILE A 31 34.69 28.44 -9.68
CA ILE A 31 33.43 29.15 -9.34
C ILE A 31 32.74 29.68 -10.60
N PHE A 32 33.49 30.32 -11.49
CA PHE A 32 32.92 30.99 -12.67
C PHE A 32 32.71 30.07 -13.87
N SER A 33 33.32 28.88 -13.91
CA SER A 33 33.19 27.94 -15.05
C SER A 33 31.84 27.22 -15.10
N GLY A 34 30.93 27.48 -14.19
CA GLY A 34 29.63 26.83 -14.15
C GLY A 34 29.70 25.33 -13.74
N ILE A 35 30.87 24.85 -13.30
CA ILE A 35 31.01 23.45 -12.85
C ILE A 35 30.00 23.13 -11.77
N ARG A 36 29.81 24.06 -10.82
CA ARG A 36 28.83 23.91 -9.74
C ARG A 36 27.41 23.75 -10.30
N SER A 37 27.01 24.63 -11.21
CA SER A 37 25.68 24.58 -11.84
C SER A 37 25.49 23.29 -12.65
N ASN A 38 26.51 22.85 -13.37
CA ASN A 38 26.46 21.61 -14.13
C ASN A 38 26.39 20.38 -13.23
N MET A 39 27.08 20.39 -12.08
CA MET A 39 26.98 19.32 -11.09
C MET A 39 25.60 19.30 -10.41
N GLU A 40 25.07 20.46 -10.01
CA GLU A 40 23.72 20.57 -9.44
C GLU A 40 22.68 20.05 -10.44
N ASN A 41 22.76 20.45 -11.71
CA ASN A 41 21.85 19.97 -12.76
C ASN A 41 22.00 18.47 -13.04
N ALA A 42 23.22 17.94 -12.99
CA ALA A 42 23.46 16.50 -13.16
C ALA A 42 22.89 15.68 -12.00
N VAL A 43 23.04 16.16 -10.76
CA VAL A 43 22.46 15.51 -9.56
C VAL A 43 20.92 15.55 -9.63
N ILE A 44 20.34 16.71 -9.94
CA ILE A 44 18.87 16.84 -10.08
C ILE A 44 18.37 15.92 -11.21
N GLY A 45 19.10 15.83 -12.31
CA GLY A 45 18.77 14.93 -13.42
C GLY A 45 18.80 13.46 -13.02
N LEU A 46 19.82 13.03 -12.27
CA LEU A 46 19.94 11.66 -11.75
C LEU A 46 18.82 11.33 -10.77
N ASP A 47 18.52 12.24 -9.85
CA ASP A 47 17.43 12.06 -8.89
C ASP A 47 16.09 11.99 -9.61
N SER A 48 15.84 12.86 -10.57
CA SER A 48 14.62 12.85 -11.38
C SER A 48 14.44 11.54 -12.15
N HIS A 49 15.49 11.05 -12.80
CA HIS A 49 15.45 9.74 -13.49
C HIS A 49 15.23 8.57 -12.52
N THR A 50 15.82 8.63 -11.34
CA THR A 50 15.64 7.60 -10.32
C THR A 50 14.19 7.58 -9.80
N VAL A 51 13.62 8.76 -9.54
CA VAL A 51 12.22 8.91 -9.12
C VAL A 51 11.27 8.43 -10.21
N GLU A 52 11.49 8.84 -11.47
CA GLU A 52 10.65 8.42 -12.59
C GLU A 52 10.70 6.91 -12.82
N ASN A 53 11.89 6.30 -12.75
CA ASN A 53 12.03 4.85 -12.85
C ASN A 53 11.29 4.12 -11.72
N ARG A 54 11.40 4.61 -10.48
CA ARG A 54 10.66 4.03 -9.35
C ARG A 54 9.16 4.19 -9.50
N LYS A 55 8.71 5.34 -10.03
CA LYS A 55 7.30 5.58 -10.33
C LYS A 55 6.78 4.57 -11.35
N VAL A 56 7.50 4.35 -12.46
CA VAL A 56 7.10 3.38 -13.49
C VAL A 56 7.04 1.95 -12.94
N VAL A 57 8.01 1.55 -12.11
CA VAL A 57 7.98 0.24 -11.44
C VAL A 57 6.76 0.13 -10.54
N LEU A 58 6.52 1.13 -9.69
CA LEU A 58 5.37 1.15 -8.80
C LEU A 58 4.04 1.12 -9.56
N GLU A 59 3.92 1.92 -10.65
CA GLU A 59 2.72 1.92 -11.49
C GLU A 59 2.48 0.54 -12.13
N ASN A 60 3.52 -0.15 -12.59
CA ASN A 60 3.39 -1.49 -13.16
C ASN A 60 2.97 -2.51 -12.08
N ASP A 61 3.59 -2.48 -10.92
CA ASP A 61 3.23 -3.35 -9.79
C ASP A 61 1.78 -3.10 -9.35
N MET A 62 1.37 -1.85 -9.27
CA MET A 62 -0.02 -1.48 -8.97
C MET A 62 -1.00 -1.96 -10.02
N ILE A 63 -0.67 -1.87 -11.31
CA ILE A 63 -1.52 -2.37 -12.41
C ILE A 63 -1.64 -3.90 -12.34
N GLU A 64 -0.56 -4.60 -12.04
CA GLU A 64 -0.57 -6.07 -11.92
C GLU A 64 -1.44 -6.51 -10.74
N GLN A 65 -1.25 -5.91 -9.57
CA GLN A 65 -2.10 -6.19 -8.40
C GLN A 65 -3.55 -5.83 -8.65
N TRP A 66 -3.82 -4.72 -9.32
CA TRP A 66 -5.17 -4.30 -9.69
C TRP A 66 -5.86 -5.26 -10.66
N SER A 67 -5.13 -5.81 -11.60
CA SER A 67 -5.65 -6.83 -12.53
C SER A 67 -6.07 -8.10 -11.79
N SER A 68 -5.31 -8.50 -10.77
CA SER A 68 -5.67 -9.60 -9.88
C SER A 68 -6.95 -9.30 -9.09
N VAL A 69 -7.06 -8.13 -8.48
CA VAL A 69 -8.24 -7.71 -7.72
C VAL A 69 -9.50 -7.74 -8.58
N TYR A 70 -9.42 -7.30 -9.84
CA TYR A 70 -10.57 -7.37 -10.76
C TYR A 70 -11.03 -8.80 -11.00
N LYS A 71 -10.09 -9.70 -11.28
CA LYS A 71 -10.40 -11.11 -11.53
C LYS A 71 -11.02 -11.77 -10.29
N GLU A 72 -10.49 -11.45 -9.12
CA GLU A 72 -10.98 -12.02 -7.88
C GLU A 72 -12.36 -11.43 -7.50
N SER A 73 -12.59 -10.17 -7.74
CA SER A 73 -13.92 -9.56 -7.57
C SER A 73 -15.00 -10.26 -8.41
N ASP A 74 -14.67 -10.62 -9.65
CA ASP A 74 -15.58 -11.39 -10.52
C ASP A 74 -15.80 -12.82 -9.99
N SER A 75 -14.76 -13.47 -9.50
CA SER A 75 -14.84 -14.79 -8.86
C SER A 75 -15.72 -14.75 -7.60
N LEU A 76 -15.50 -13.79 -6.71
CA LEU A 76 -16.29 -13.58 -5.50
C LEU A 76 -17.76 -13.33 -5.82
N SER A 77 -18.04 -12.48 -6.80
CA SER A 77 -19.41 -12.19 -7.25
C SER A 77 -20.11 -13.43 -7.83
N SER A 78 -19.38 -14.24 -8.58
CA SER A 78 -19.88 -15.50 -9.15
C SER A 78 -20.17 -16.53 -8.05
N ALA A 79 -19.29 -16.65 -7.05
CA ALA A 79 -19.48 -17.51 -5.89
C ALA A 79 -20.71 -17.08 -5.07
N LEU A 80 -20.87 -15.77 -4.83
CA LEU A 80 -22.04 -15.22 -4.15
C LEU A 80 -23.34 -15.55 -4.90
N THR A 81 -23.37 -15.30 -6.21
CA THR A 81 -24.53 -15.59 -7.06
C THR A 81 -24.91 -17.08 -6.98
N LYS A 82 -23.91 -17.96 -6.94
CA LYS A 82 -24.13 -19.42 -6.81
C LYS A 82 -24.74 -19.77 -5.45
N VAL A 83 -24.20 -19.20 -4.35
CA VAL A 83 -24.73 -19.44 -3.01
C VAL A 83 -26.17 -18.93 -2.89
N LEU A 84 -26.47 -17.73 -3.37
CA LEU A 84 -27.82 -17.17 -3.39
C LEU A 84 -28.79 -18.07 -4.17
N SER A 85 -28.37 -18.55 -5.34
CA SER A 85 -29.19 -19.43 -6.17
C SER A 85 -29.44 -20.78 -5.48
N ASN A 86 -28.45 -21.38 -4.83
CA ASN A 86 -28.60 -22.64 -4.12
C ASN A 86 -29.61 -22.57 -2.97
N HIS A 87 -29.64 -21.43 -2.29
CA HIS A 87 -30.56 -21.19 -1.17
C HIS A 87 -31.86 -20.52 -1.60
N GLN A 88 -32.04 -20.20 -2.88
CA GLN A 88 -33.21 -19.50 -3.44
C GLN A 88 -33.54 -18.21 -2.66
N MET A 89 -32.52 -17.45 -2.32
CA MET A 89 -32.64 -16.22 -1.54
C MET A 89 -32.05 -15.02 -2.31
N ASP A 90 -32.53 -13.86 -1.95
CA ASP A 90 -31.98 -12.57 -2.41
C ASP A 90 -30.89 -12.04 -1.44
N MET A 91 -30.34 -10.89 -1.76
CA MET A 91 -29.30 -10.25 -0.93
C MET A 91 -29.82 -9.92 0.48
N GLN A 92 -31.05 -9.51 0.64
CA GLN A 92 -31.61 -9.19 1.94
C GLN A 92 -31.72 -10.46 2.81
N GLY A 93 -32.14 -11.58 2.22
CA GLY A 93 -32.15 -12.87 2.88
C GLY A 93 -30.74 -13.33 3.28
N PHE A 94 -29.76 -13.14 2.41
CA PHE A 94 -28.36 -13.44 2.66
C PHE A 94 -27.81 -12.61 3.84
N MET A 95 -28.06 -11.31 3.86
CA MET A 95 -27.60 -10.43 4.95
C MET A 95 -28.24 -10.80 6.30
N GLY A 96 -29.46 -11.34 6.32
CA GLY A 96 -30.11 -11.84 7.52
C GLY A 96 -29.70 -13.25 7.95
N SER A 97 -28.95 -13.99 7.16
CA SER A 97 -28.61 -15.39 7.41
C SER A 97 -27.14 -15.64 7.69
N GLY A 98 -26.73 -15.53 8.96
CA GLY A 98 -25.34 -15.76 9.35
C GLY A 98 -24.79 -17.13 8.93
N LYS A 99 -25.64 -18.16 8.81
CA LYS A 99 -25.22 -19.49 8.34
C LYS A 99 -24.84 -19.49 6.84
N VAL A 100 -25.62 -18.81 6.02
CA VAL A 100 -25.35 -18.73 4.57
C VAL A 100 -24.17 -17.82 4.30
N GLN A 101 -23.97 -16.79 5.11
CA GLN A 101 -22.76 -15.95 5.08
C GLN A 101 -21.51 -16.77 5.41
N GLU A 102 -21.56 -17.64 6.42
CA GLU A 102 -20.44 -18.55 6.73
C GLU A 102 -20.14 -19.52 5.56
N GLU A 103 -21.16 -20.12 4.96
CA GLU A 103 -21.01 -21.00 3.80
C GLU A 103 -20.36 -20.26 2.62
N TYR A 104 -20.75 -19.01 2.39
CA TYR A 104 -20.11 -18.18 1.37
C TYR A 104 -18.64 -17.92 1.70
N LEU A 105 -18.34 -17.50 2.91
CA LEU A 105 -16.98 -17.25 3.37
C LEU A 105 -16.12 -18.52 3.25
N GLU A 106 -16.63 -19.69 3.63
CA GLU A 106 -15.92 -20.97 3.45
C GLU A 106 -15.66 -21.28 1.98
N THR A 107 -16.61 -20.96 1.11
CA THR A 107 -16.48 -21.21 -0.34
C THR A 107 -15.35 -20.37 -0.95
N VAL A 108 -15.20 -19.11 -0.55
CA VAL A 108 -14.25 -18.18 -1.17
C VAL A 108 -12.89 -18.11 -0.44
N PHE A 109 -12.83 -18.60 0.78
CA PHE A 109 -11.64 -18.47 1.63
C PHE A 109 -10.39 -19.08 1.02
N TYR A 110 -10.51 -20.28 0.45
CA TYR A 110 -9.37 -20.96 -0.17
C TYR A 110 -8.78 -20.13 -1.30
N ASP A 111 -9.62 -19.67 -2.21
CA ASP A 111 -9.20 -18.91 -3.39
C ASP A 111 -8.56 -17.57 -2.96
N MET A 112 -9.12 -16.91 -1.95
CA MET A 112 -8.57 -15.66 -1.42
C MET A 112 -7.18 -15.87 -0.78
N VAL A 113 -6.96 -16.95 -0.05
CA VAL A 113 -5.63 -17.28 0.50
C VAL A 113 -4.63 -17.62 -0.61
N GLU A 114 -5.04 -18.29 -1.65
CA GLU A 114 -4.20 -18.53 -2.84
C GLU A 114 -3.80 -17.20 -3.51
N VAL A 115 -4.73 -16.25 -3.63
CA VAL A 115 -4.48 -14.90 -4.16
C VAL A 115 -3.48 -14.14 -3.29
N LEU A 116 -3.62 -14.20 -1.96
CA LEU A 116 -2.68 -13.61 -1.01
C LEU A 116 -1.25 -14.09 -1.29
N GLN A 117 -1.06 -15.40 -1.35
CA GLN A 117 0.24 -15.99 -1.58
C GLN A 117 0.77 -15.77 -3.00
N TYR A 118 -0.10 -15.77 -4.01
CA TYR A 118 0.30 -15.56 -5.40
C TYR A 118 0.80 -14.14 -5.65
N ASN A 119 0.11 -13.16 -5.10
CA ASN A 119 0.42 -11.74 -5.30
C ASN A 119 1.51 -11.21 -4.35
N SER A 120 1.99 -12.03 -3.42
CA SER A 120 2.99 -11.62 -2.43
C SER A 120 2.56 -10.36 -1.65
N THR A 121 1.26 -10.29 -1.33
CA THR A 121 0.70 -9.21 -0.51
C THR A 121 0.82 -9.54 0.97
N SER A 122 0.91 -8.55 1.82
CA SER A 122 1.08 -8.73 3.27
C SER A 122 -0.21 -9.12 4.00
N GLY A 123 -1.34 -9.08 3.33
CA GLY A 123 -2.60 -9.50 3.91
C GLY A 123 -3.76 -9.38 2.93
N ILE A 124 -4.82 -10.10 3.23
CA ILE A 124 -6.08 -10.07 2.50
C ILE A 124 -7.25 -10.13 3.48
N PHE A 125 -8.27 -9.36 3.23
CA PHE A 125 -9.49 -9.40 4.02
C PHE A 125 -10.73 -9.33 3.13
N LEU A 126 -11.80 -9.93 3.62
CA LEU A 126 -13.14 -9.84 3.06
C LEU A 126 -14.12 -9.55 4.20
N VAL A 127 -14.90 -8.50 4.07
CA VAL A 127 -15.93 -8.13 5.03
C VAL A 127 -17.28 -8.14 4.34
N LEU A 128 -18.26 -8.78 4.97
CA LEU A 128 -19.64 -8.78 4.49
C LEU A 128 -20.35 -7.59 5.14
N GLY A 129 -20.52 -6.51 4.36
CA GLY A 129 -21.21 -5.30 4.80
C GLY A 129 -22.68 -5.54 5.05
N ASN A 130 -23.29 -4.72 5.87
CA ASN A 130 -24.72 -4.69 6.07
C ASN A 130 -25.40 -3.78 4.99
N ASP A 131 -26.70 -3.83 4.87
CA ASP A 131 -27.54 -3.28 3.77
C ASP A 131 -27.48 -1.74 3.56
N GLY A 132 -26.31 -1.15 3.67
CA GLY A 132 -26.07 0.27 3.36
C GLY A 132 -26.12 1.21 4.55
N ASP A 133 -26.37 0.72 5.77
CA ASP A 133 -26.24 1.55 6.96
C ASP A 133 -24.75 1.60 7.41
N THR A 134 -23.96 2.38 6.65
CA THR A 134 -22.55 2.64 6.97
C THR A 134 -22.38 3.51 8.23
N ASP A 135 -23.50 3.92 8.84
CA ASP A 135 -23.49 4.80 10.00
C ASP A 135 -23.69 4.04 11.31
N SER A 136 -24.01 2.74 11.25
CA SER A 136 -24.18 1.91 12.43
C SER A 136 -22.88 1.29 12.92
N GLU A 137 -22.63 1.42 14.21
CA GLU A 137 -21.69 0.56 14.93
C GLU A 137 -22.19 -0.88 14.85
N GLY A 138 -21.34 -1.82 14.46
CA GLY A 138 -21.79 -3.19 14.28
C GLY A 138 -20.67 -4.21 14.15
N GLU A 139 -21.06 -5.46 14.35
CA GLU A 139 -20.22 -6.62 14.08
C GLU A 139 -20.50 -7.12 12.66
N TYR A 140 -19.43 -7.32 11.90
CA TYR A 140 -19.49 -7.75 10.51
C TYR A 140 -18.76 -9.06 10.35
N LYS A 141 -19.39 -10.02 9.69
CA LYS A 141 -18.75 -11.29 9.34
C LYS A 141 -17.73 -11.07 8.23
N GLY A 142 -16.68 -11.87 8.30
CA GLY A 142 -15.61 -11.80 7.29
C GLY A 142 -14.42 -12.64 7.70
N PHE A 143 -13.30 -12.39 7.05
CA PHE A 143 -12.00 -12.90 7.45
C PHE A 143 -10.89 -11.92 7.10
N TRP A 144 -9.82 -11.99 7.86
CA TRP A 144 -8.57 -11.31 7.58
C TRP A 144 -7.40 -12.24 7.87
N VAL A 145 -6.59 -12.46 6.86
CA VAL A 145 -5.38 -13.27 6.92
C VAL A 145 -4.19 -12.38 6.58
N ARG A 146 -3.19 -12.42 7.43
CA ARG A 146 -1.91 -11.74 7.26
C ARG A 146 -0.84 -12.75 6.85
N ASP A 147 0.02 -12.35 5.93
CA ASP A 147 1.25 -13.03 5.58
C ASP A 147 2.43 -12.32 6.26
N SER A 148 3.16 -13.03 7.11
CA SER A 148 4.31 -12.50 7.84
C SER A 148 5.59 -12.47 7.02
N ASP A 149 5.64 -13.20 5.89
CA ASP A 149 6.75 -13.22 4.95
C ASP A 149 6.25 -13.30 3.48
N PRO A 150 5.67 -12.23 2.94
CA PRO A 150 5.04 -12.23 1.63
C PRO A 150 5.98 -12.58 0.46
N GLN A 151 7.28 -12.51 0.68
CA GLN A 151 8.27 -12.83 -0.37
C GLN A 151 8.61 -14.33 -0.43
N THR A 152 8.29 -15.07 0.62
CA THR A 152 8.59 -16.49 0.72
C THR A 152 7.30 -17.31 0.57
N LYS A 153 7.10 -17.91 -0.60
CA LYS A 153 5.95 -18.79 -0.83
C LYS A 153 6.16 -20.13 -0.13
N THR A 154 5.71 -20.25 1.09
CA THR A 154 5.78 -21.49 1.87
C THR A 154 4.55 -22.35 1.61
N ALA A 155 4.77 -23.54 1.07
CA ALA A 155 3.68 -24.52 0.87
C ALA A 155 3.01 -24.96 2.18
N SER A 156 3.68 -24.78 3.31
CA SER A 156 3.17 -25.14 4.65
C SER A 156 2.26 -24.09 5.27
N ARG A 157 2.14 -22.89 4.69
CA ARG A 157 1.32 -21.78 5.22
C ARG A 157 1.60 -21.43 6.68
N THR A 158 2.79 -21.72 7.17
CA THR A 158 3.20 -21.43 8.56
C THR A 158 3.47 -19.97 8.80
N ASP A 159 3.61 -19.20 7.76
CA ASP A 159 3.77 -17.75 7.67
C ASP A 159 2.43 -16.99 7.67
N LEU A 160 1.32 -17.72 7.50
CA LEU A 160 -0.01 -17.12 7.53
C LEU A 160 -0.59 -17.09 8.95
N LEU A 161 -1.17 -15.95 9.29
CA LEU A 161 -1.86 -15.72 10.56
C LEU A 161 -3.26 -15.19 10.31
N MET A 162 -4.27 -15.79 10.93
CA MET A 162 -5.63 -15.30 10.89
C MET A 162 -5.86 -14.30 12.02
N GLU A 163 -6.16 -13.07 11.65
CA GLU A 163 -6.47 -11.97 12.58
C GLU A 163 -7.97 -11.90 12.88
N ARG A 164 -8.81 -12.14 11.87
CA ARG A 164 -10.28 -12.13 11.95
C ARG A 164 -10.85 -13.31 11.19
N GLY A 165 -11.99 -13.79 11.63
CA GLY A 165 -12.75 -14.82 10.95
C GLY A 165 -13.08 -16.04 11.78
N SER A 166 -13.93 -16.90 11.23
CA SER A 166 -14.36 -18.12 11.88
C SER A 166 -13.16 -19.06 12.12
N LYS A 167 -13.11 -19.65 13.31
CA LYS A 167 -12.10 -20.65 13.67
C LYS A 167 -12.12 -21.87 12.72
N VAL A 168 -13.26 -22.16 12.12
CA VAL A 168 -13.40 -23.25 11.15
C VAL A 168 -12.56 -22.98 9.90
N LEU A 169 -12.53 -21.73 9.41
CA LEU A 169 -11.71 -21.34 8.25
C LEU A 169 -10.22 -21.59 8.52
N SER A 170 -9.74 -21.17 9.68
CA SER A 170 -8.35 -21.36 10.09
C SER A 170 -7.98 -22.84 10.16
N GLN A 171 -8.85 -23.66 10.74
CA GLN A 171 -8.64 -25.11 10.88
C GLN A 171 -8.62 -25.82 9.54
N ASN A 172 -9.55 -25.48 8.63
CA ASN A 172 -9.65 -26.10 7.30
C ASN A 172 -8.39 -25.90 6.45
N MET A 173 -7.68 -24.81 6.67
CA MET A 173 -6.46 -24.49 5.92
C MET A 173 -5.18 -24.61 6.75
N SER A 174 -5.26 -25.05 8.00
CA SER A 174 -4.14 -25.15 8.92
C SER A 174 -3.38 -23.82 9.12
N ILE A 175 -4.12 -22.70 9.08
CA ILE A 175 -3.60 -21.36 9.35
C ILE A 175 -3.65 -21.13 10.85
N SER A 176 -2.57 -20.58 11.43
CA SER A 176 -2.53 -20.25 12.86
C SER A 176 -3.38 -19.02 13.16
N LEU A 177 -4.00 -19.01 14.35
CA LEU A 177 -4.69 -17.81 14.84
C LEU A 177 -3.66 -16.84 15.42
N ASP A 178 -3.80 -15.57 15.13
CA ASP A 178 -3.01 -14.51 15.78
C ASP A 178 -3.42 -14.36 17.26
N THR A 179 -2.55 -13.74 18.04
CA THR A 179 -2.83 -13.46 19.48
C THR A 179 -3.96 -12.44 19.67
N SER A 180 -4.18 -11.58 18.68
CA SER A 180 -5.25 -10.57 18.63
C SER A 180 -6.49 -11.07 17.87
N TRP A 181 -6.60 -12.37 17.63
CA TRP A 181 -7.69 -12.94 16.86
C TRP A 181 -9.07 -12.70 17.48
N HIS A 182 -10.02 -12.31 16.63
CA HIS A 182 -11.45 -12.25 16.91
C HIS A 182 -12.26 -12.90 15.80
N THR A 183 -13.49 -13.32 16.09
CA THR A 183 -14.37 -13.99 15.12
C THR A 183 -14.88 -13.03 14.06
N ASP A 184 -15.22 -11.82 14.42
CA ASP A 184 -15.91 -10.84 13.59
C ASP A 184 -15.13 -9.51 13.58
N PHE A 185 -15.44 -8.67 12.56
CA PHE A 185 -14.95 -7.30 12.51
C PHE A 185 -15.89 -6.41 13.32
N HIS A 186 -15.32 -5.48 14.06
CA HIS A 186 -16.06 -4.47 14.78
C HIS A 186 -15.69 -3.09 14.25
N PHE A 187 -16.64 -2.41 13.61
CA PHE A 187 -16.44 -1.04 13.11
C PHE A 187 -17.19 -0.05 13.98
N GLN A 188 -16.50 1.06 14.26
CA GLN A 188 -17.07 2.15 15.05
C GLN A 188 -17.93 3.05 14.14
N GLY A 189 -19.16 3.30 14.55
CA GLY A 189 -20.11 4.12 13.79
C GLY A 189 -19.66 5.58 13.62
N ASN A 190 -20.50 6.34 13.02
CA ASN A 190 -20.35 7.67 12.39
C ASN A 190 -19.50 8.78 13.05
N GLY A 191 -18.98 8.62 14.23
CA GLY A 191 -18.15 9.64 14.90
C GLY A 191 -16.62 9.46 14.69
N LYS A 192 -16.17 8.35 14.09
CA LYS A 192 -14.76 7.98 13.95
C LYS A 192 -14.40 7.47 12.56
N ARG A 193 -15.07 7.98 11.55
CA ARG A 193 -14.90 7.57 10.11
C ARG A 193 -13.45 7.60 9.62
N ASP A 194 -12.58 8.43 10.20
CA ASP A 194 -11.19 8.50 9.76
C ASP A 194 -10.40 7.20 10.02
N ALA A 195 -10.78 6.43 11.05
CA ALA A 195 -10.14 5.16 11.35
C ALA A 195 -10.63 4.04 10.42
N ASP A 196 -11.91 4.08 10.04
CA ASP A 196 -12.56 3.05 9.23
C ASP A 196 -12.67 3.42 7.73
N ASP A 197 -11.91 4.43 7.31
CA ASP A 197 -11.93 4.97 5.93
C ASP A 197 -11.67 3.89 4.87
N PHE A 198 -10.81 2.93 5.15
CA PHE A 198 -10.50 1.80 4.28
C PHE A 198 -11.71 0.91 4.00
N PHE A 199 -12.68 0.86 4.89
CA PHE A 199 -13.92 0.09 4.75
C PHE A 199 -15.02 0.92 4.09
N TYR A 200 -15.25 2.14 4.55
CA TYR A 200 -16.35 2.97 4.09
C TYR A 200 -16.12 3.62 2.71
N GLN A 201 -14.89 4.04 2.41
CA GLN A 201 -14.63 4.74 1.15
C GLN A 201 -14.82 3.88 -0.11
N PRO A 202 -14.42 2.61 -0.15
CA PRO A 202 -14.74 1.74 -1.29
C PRO A 202 -16.25 1.63 -1.52
N TYR A 203 -17.03 1.51 -0.44
CA TYR A 203 -18.47 1.41 -0.51
C TYR A 203 -19.11 2.70 -1.03
N ILE A 204 -18.78 3.85 -0.44
CA ILE A 204 -19.27 5.17 -0.88
C ILE A 204 -18.85 5.45 -2.32
N THR A 205 -17.65 5.06 -2.71
CA THR A 205 -17.17 5.22 -4.08
C THR A 205 -18.01 4.36 -5.04
N ALA A 206 -18.25 3.10 -4.69
CA ALA A 206 -19.08 2.22 -5.51
C ALA A 206 -20.52 2.72 -5.63
N GLU A 207 -21.13 3.18 -4.55
CA GLU A 207 -22.50 3.71 -4.54
C GLU A 207 -22.65 4.94 -5.45
N ASN A 208 -21.68 5.85 -5.42
CA ASN A 208 -21.69 7.06 -6.25
C ASN A 208 -21.41 6.80 -7.74
N TYR A 209 -20.79 5.67 -8.08
CA TYR A 209 -20.36 5.35 -9.44
C TYR A 209 -21.17 4.21 -10.10
N VAL A 210 -22.25 3.73 -9.50
CA VAL A 210 -23.11 2.69 -10.10
C VAL A 210 -23.89 3.26 -11.29
N ASP A 211 -23.18 3.63 -12.32
CA ASP A 211 -23.67 3.73 -13.69
C ASP A 211 -23.18 2.48 -14.44
N SER A 212 -24.06 1.84 -15.20
CA SER A 212 -23.78 0.64 -16.02
C SER A 212 -22.64 0.81 -17.05
N ARG A 213 -22.03 1.98 -17.11
CA ARG A 213 -20.89 2.33 -17.97
C ARG A 213 -19.55 2.44 -17.21
N THR A 214 -19.58 2.39 -15.89
CA THR A 214 -18.35 2.55 -15.10
C THR A 214 -17.57 1.25 -15.12
N SER A 215 -16.35 1.30 -15.65
CA SER A 215 -15.45 0.16 -15.58
C SER A 215 -15.14 -0.16 -14.12
N MET A 216 -15.18 -1.44 -13.74
CA MET A 216 -14.80 -1.90 -12.40
C MET A 216 -13.40 -1.42 -11.97
N LYS A 217 -12.52 -1.12 -12.93
CA LYS A 217 -11.22 -0.48 -12.65
C LYS A 217 -11.34 0.86 -11.94
N ASN A 218 -12.46 1.56 -12.11
CA ASN A 218 -12.70 2.87 -11.50
C ASN A 218 -13.43 2.78 -10.17
N LEU A 219 -13.83 1.59 -9.73
CA LEU A 219 -14.49 1.36 -8.45
C LEU A 219 -13.49 1.03 -7.32
N GLY A 220 -12.22 0.83 -7.64
CA GLY A 220 -11.23 0.57 -6.64
C GLY A 220 -10.78 1.82 -5.89
N TYR A 221 -10.38 1.62 -4.66
CA TYR A 221 -9.92 2.67 -3.77
C TYR A 221 -8.59 2.28 -3.14
N TRP A 222 -7.62 3.19 -3.19
CA TRP A 222 -6.37 3.07 -2.46
C TRP A 222 -6.50 3.87 -1.17
N SER A 223 -6.61 3.19 -0.05
CA SER A 223 -6.69 3.84 1.25
C SER A 223 -5.35 4.49 1.62
N LYS A 224 -5.41 5.49 2.50
CA LYS A 224 -4.23 5.93 3.23
C LYS A 224 -3.72 4.78 4.10
N PRO A 225 -2.42 4.76 4.45
CA PRO A 225 -1.93 3.84 5.47
C PRO A 225 -2.75 4.02 6.76
N PHE A 226 -3.22 2.92 7.31
CA PHE A 226 -4.00 2.91 8.55
C PHE A 226 -3.44 1.84 9.49
N ILE A 227 -3.72 1.98 10.77
CA ILE A 227 -3.33 1.04 11.80
C ILE A 227 -4.60 0.30 12.23
N LEU A 228 -4.58 -1.02 12.13
CA LEU A 228 -5.66 -1.90 12.55
C LEU A 228 -5.44 -2.32 14.02
N GLU A 229 -5.43 -1.37 14.96
CA GLU A 229 -5.15 -1.68 16.36
C GLU A 229 -6.41 -2.08 17.19
N ASP A 230 -7.61 -1.69 16.76
CA ASP A 230 -8.83 -1.79 17.59
C ASP A 230 -10.04 -2.38 16.85
N PHE A 231 -9.84 -3.29 15.89
CA PHE A 231 -10.94 -3.94 15.15
C PHE A 231 -11.26 -5.34 15.63
#